data_11cd8c5130aa3b110edbd6b7cc9c1bb9
#
_entry.id   11cd8c5130aa3b110edbd6b7cc9c1bb9
#
_cell.length_a   1.000
_cell.length_b   1.000
_cell.length_c   1.000
_cell.angle_alpha   90.00
_cell.angle_beta   90.00
_cell.angle_gamma   90.00
#
_symmetry.space_group_name_H-M   'P 1'
#
loop_
_entity.id
_entity.type
_entity.pdbx_description
1 polymer ?
#
loop_
_entity_poly.entity_id
_entity_poly.type
_entity_poly.pdbx_seq_one_letter_code
_entity_poly.pdbx_strand_id
1 'polypeptide(L)'
;YILYDKIISDEERKKIRECISFILGKPILYLGYCTYSEDFKMLSFELKRGYDFKGACTLAELPPTILNLNMSNIIDSNIFNNLLISLYTNYDKYDFQHLFWMYWHASTSHFYSASVQFGGCIESLQNLYLEKNSSGKIIESKEIWNNFRSNNMDLINKLCINESEKDLLKNKINNINILPQQKLLEKLFDLLQIELTELESKTWKQRNIPAHGKRVENNIEYIRGVKILRTLFNRLILKISSAS
;
A
#
# COMPACT_ATOMS: atom_id res chain seq x y z
N TYR A 1 -8.68 -25.09 -3.87
CA TYR A 1 -8.67 -25.47 -2.45
C TYR A 1 -7.32 -25.13 -1.84
N ILE A 2 -7.29 -24.69 -0.56
CA ILE A 2 -6.08 -24.58 0.25
C ILE A 2 -6.19 -25.67 1.32
N LEU A 3 -5.20 -26.57 1.35
CA LEU A 3 -5.14 -27.65 2.33
C LEU A 3 -4.17 -27.26 3.44
N TYR A 4 -4.53 -27.58 4.66
CA TYR A 4 -3.72 -27.37 5.87
C TYR A 4 -3.51 -28.72 6.56
N ASP A 5 -2.30 -28.95 7.00
CA ASP A 5 -1.90 -30.17 7.76
C ASP A 5 -2.33 -30.11 9.23
N LYS A 6 -2.85 -28.98 9.67
CA LYS A 6 -3.39 -28.77 11.02
C LYS A 6 -4.56 -27.81 11.00
N ILE A 7 -5.34 -27.82 12.08
CA ILE A 7 -6.41 -26.83 12.27
C ILE A 7 -5.78 -25.48 12.58
N ILE A 8 -6.12 -24.47 11.78
CA ILE A 8 -5.65 -23.09 11.95
C ILE A 8 -6.83 -22.16 12.22
N SER A 9 -6.56 -21.00 12.82
CA SER A 9 -7.57 -19.98 13.13
C SER A 9 -8.15 -19.34 11.87
N ASP A 10 -9.32 -18.71 12.01
CA ASP A 10 -9.95 -17.95 10.92
C ASP A 10 -9.10 -16.79 10.47
N GLU A 11 -8.38 -16.17 11.40
CA GLU A 11 -7.46 -15.07 11.13
C GLU A 11 -6.27 -15.54 10.29
N GLU A 12 -5.66 -16.67 10.62
CA GLU A 12 -4.57 -17.24 9.81
C GLU A 12 -5.05 -17.66 8.43
N ARG A 13 -6.25 -18.28 8.31
CA ARG A 13 -6.86 -18.58 7.02
C ARG A 13 -7.06 -17.33 6.16
N LYS A 14 -7.55 -16.25 6.79
CA LYS A 14 -7.72 -14.95 6.12
C LYS A 14 -6.39 -14.40 5.62
N LYS A 15 -5.37 -14.37 6.46
CA LYS A 15 -4.03 -13.88 6.17
C LYS A 15 -3.41 -14.60 4.95
N ILE A 16 -3.43 -15.93 4.99
CA ILE A 16 -2.91 -16.77 3.90
C ILE A 16 -3.66 -16.51 2.60
N ARG A 17 -5.00 -16.47 2.65
CA ARG A 17 -5.85 -16.20 1.49
C ARG A 17 -5.56 -14.83 0.86
N GLU A 18 -5.39 -13.79 1.67
CA GLU A 18 -5.09 -12.44 1.19
C GLU A 18 -3.71 -12.36 0.54
N CYS A 19 -2.70 -12.99 1.14
CA CYS A 19 -1.37 -13.11 0.52
C CYS A 19 -1.43 -13.83 -0.84
N ILE A 20 -2.11 -14.98 -0.90
CA ILE A 20 -2.27 -15.75 -2.15
C ILE A 20 -3.04 -14.92 -3.18
N SER A 21 -4.11 -14.23 -2.78
CA SER A 21 -4.89 -13.36 -3.67
C SER A 21 -4.01 -12.28 -4.31
N PHE A 22 -3.18 -11.63 -3.51
CA PHE A 22 -2.26 -10.60 -3.98
C PHE A 22 -1.21 -11.18 -4.94
N ILE A 23 -0.58 -12.31 -4.61
CA ILE A 23 0.41 -12.98 -5.46
C ILE A 23 -0.18 -13.34 -6.82
N LEU A 24 -1.38 -13.91 -6.84
CA LEU A 24 -2.04 -14.35 -8.07
C LEU A 24 -2.68 -13.21 -8.87
N GLY A 25 -2.81 -12.01 -8.30
CA GLY A 25 -3.58 -10.92 -8.89
C GLY A 25 -5.08 -11.24 -9.01
N LYS A 26 -5.60 -12.16 -8.19
CA LYS A 26 -6.98 -12.63 -8.24
C LYS A 26 -7.57 -12.69 -6.83
N PRO A 27 -8.66 -11.96 -6.53
CA PRO A 27 -9.32 -12.06 -5.24
C PRO A 27 -9.88 -13.48 -5.04
N ILE A 28 -9.42 -14.15 -4.01
CA ILE A 28 -9.91 -15.47 -3.63
C ILE A 28 -11.09 -15.31 -2.68
N LEU A 29 -12.26 -15.77 -3.11
CA LEU A 29 -13.46 -15.76 -2.30
C LEU A 29 -13.43 -16.89 -1.27
N TYR A 30 -13.76 -16.55 -0.05
CA TYR A 30 -13.92 -17.55 1.02
C TYR A 30 -15.30 -18.17 0.93
N LEU A 31 -15.36 -19.45 0.56
CA LEU A 31 -16.62 -20.20 0.47
C LEU A 31 -16.95 -20.96 1.75
N GLY A 32 -15.95 -21.28 2.56
CA GLY A 32 -16.09 -22.08 3.76
C GLY A 32 -14.88 -22.99 3.98
N TYR A 33 -14.99 -23.87 4.94
CA TYR A 33 -13.95 -24.86 5.23
C TYR A 33 -14.54 -26.18 5.73
N CYS A 34 -13.75 -27.24 5.60
CA CYS A 34 -14.01 -28.54 6.20
C CYS A 34 -12.82 -28.95 7.06
N THR A 35 -13.09 -29.57 8.21
CA THR A 35 -12.06 -30.23 9.03
C THR A 35 -12.25 -31.74 8.98
N TYR A 36 -11.13 -32.44 8.97
CA TYR A 36 -11.10 -33.88 8.93
C TYR A 36 -10.26 -34.43 10.09
N SER A 37 -10.58 -35.65 10.53
CA SER A 37 -9.73 -36.44 11.42
C SER A 37 -8.52 -36.97 10.64
N GLU A 38 -7.57 -37.59 11.35
CA GLU A 38 -6.42 -38.30 10.74
C GLU A 38 -6.88 -39.42 9.79
N ASP A 39 -8.04 -40.04 10.08
CA ASP A 39 -8.67 -41.07 9.21
C ASP A 39 -9.51 -40.48 8.08
N PHE A 40 -9.36 -39.19 7.75
CA PHE A 40 -10.12 -38.47 6.71
C PHE A 40 -11.63 -38.47 6.92
N LYS A 41 -12.14 -38.65 8.15
CA LYS A 41 -13.55 -38.46 8.46
C LYS A 41 -13.83 -36.99 8.69
N MET A 42 -14.86 -36.45 8.04
CA MET A 42 -15.29 -35.06 8.23
C MET A 42 -15.74 -34.84 9.66
N LEU A 43 -15.10 -33.92 10.36
CA LEU A 43 -15.45 -33.52 11.74
C LEU A 43 -16.39 -32.32 11.74
N SER A 44 -16.14 -31.35 10.89
CA SER A 44 -16.98 -30.15 10.78
C SER A 44 -16.88 -29.54 9.40
N PHE A 45 -17.87 -28.76 9.04
CA PHE A 45 -17.80 -27.90 7.86
C PHE A 45 -18.51 -26.57 8.14
N GLU A 46 -18.05 -25.52 7.48
CA GLU A 46 -18.70 -24.23 7.40
C GLU A 46 -18.86 -23.86 5.94
N LEU A 47 -20.03 -23.35 5.57
CA LEU A 47 -20.31 -22.85 4.24
C LEU A 47 -20.88 -21.43 4.34
N LYS A 48 -20.31 -20.47 3.62
CA LYS A 48 -20.86 -19.13 3.50
C LYS A 48 -22.06 -19.11 2.58
N ARG A 49 -23.10 -18.38 2.97
CA ARG A 49 -24.29 -18.17 2.15
C ARG A 49 -23.98 -17.20 1.01
N GLY A 50 -24.68 -17.31 -0.12
CA GLY A 50 -24.44 -16.47 -1.28
C GLY A 50 -24.56 -14.95 -1.01
N TYR A 51 -25.40 -14.51 -0.08
CA TYR A 51 -25.52 -13.11 0.27
C TYR A 51 -24.33 -12.55 1.10
N ASP A 52 -23.51 -13.42 1.70
CA ASP A 52 -22.30 -13.04 2.42
C ASP A 52 -21.20 -12.57 1.44
N PHE A 53 -21.40 -12.80 0.16
CA PHE A 53 -20.52 -12.31 -0.90
C PHE A 53 -20.91 -10.93 -1.43
N LYS A 54 -21.87 -10.25 -0.82
CA LYS A 54 -22.19 -8.85 -1.14
C LYS A 54 -20.94 -7.99 -0.95
N GLY A 55 -20.57 -7.27 -2.00
CA GLY A 55 -19.35 -6.47 -2.01
C GLY A 55 -18.08 -7.23 -2.43
N ALA A 56 -18.18 -8.50 -2.81
CA ALA A 56 -17.11 -9.16 -3.55
C ALA A 56 -16.85 -8.37 -4.83
N CYS A 57 -15.60 -7.91 -5.00
CA CYS A 57 -15.22 -7.11 -6.15
C CYS A 57 -15.35 -7.92 -7.43
N THR A 58 -16.23 -7.50 -8.33
CA THR A 58 -16.18 -7.92 -9.73
C THR A 58 -15.20 -6.99 -10.45
N LEU A 59 -14.04 -7.51 -10.80
CA LEU A 59 -13.05 -6.76 -11.56
C LEU A 59 -13.38 -6.85 -13.03
N ALA A 60 -13.53 -5.71 -13.71
CA ALA A 60 -13.67 -5.66 -15.17
C ALA A 60 -12.39 -6.17 -15.85
N GLU A 61 -11.24 -5.86 -15.29
CA GLU A 61 -9.92 -6.34 -15.70
C GLU A 61 -9.13 -6.73 -14.44
N LEU A 62 -8.78 -8.00 -14.31
CA LEU A 62 -7.96 -8.46 -13.20
C LEU A 62 -6.55 -7.90 -13.34
N PRO A 63 -5.93 -7.42 -12.23
CA PRO A 63 -4.53 -7.06 -12.27
C PRO A 63 -3.69 -8.28 -12.63
N PRO A 64 -2.56 -8.09 -13.33
CA PRO A 64 -1.66 -9.19 -13.60
C PRO A 64 -1.09 -9.74 -12.29
N THR A 65 -0.76 -11.04 -12.29
CA THR A 65 0.03 -11.62 -11.21
C THR A 65 1.36 -10.86 -11.05
N ILE A 66 1.86 -10.78 -9.81
CA ILE A 66 3.19 -10.24 -9.52
C ILE A 66 4.32 -11.24 -9.82
N LEU A 67 3.97 -12.51 -10.08
CA LEU A 67 4.90 -13.53 -10.49
C LEU A 67 5.28 -13.33 -11.96
N ASN A 68 6.55 -13.54 -12.27
CA ASN A 68 7.01 -13.62 -13.64
C ASN A 68 6.60 -15.00 -14.20
N LEU A 69 5.52 -15.02 -14.98
CA LEU A 69 5.07 -16.22 -15.64
C LEU A 69 5.93 -16.44 -16.89
N ASN A 70 6.51 -17.62 -17.03
CA ASN A 70 7.15 -18.05 -18.27
C ASN A 70 6.11 -18.26 -19.37
N MET A 71 6.54 -18.57 -20.60
CA MET A 71 5.67 -18.74 -21.75
C MET A 71 4.62 -19.85 -21.57
N SER A 72 4.83 -20.79 -20.65
CA SER A 72 3.89 -21.88 -20.33
C SER A 72 2.86 -21.50 -19.25
N ASN A 73 2.91 -20.28 -18.71
CA ASN A 73 2.08 -19.82 -17.59
C ASN A 73 2.15 -20.74 -16.34
N ILE A 74 3.26 -21.47 -16.19
CA ILE A 74 3.50 -22.32 -15.03
C ILE A 74 4.08 -21.46 -13.92
N ILE A 75 3.47 -21.54 -12.76
CA ILE A 75 3.96 -20.88 -11.54
C ILE A 75 5.11 -21.72 -10.99
N ASP A 76 6.28 -21.10 -10.81
CA ASP A 76 7.38 -21.72 -10.05
C ASP A 76 6.98 -21.83 -8.59
N SER A 77 6.86 -23.08 -8.10
CA SER A 77 6.42 -23.36 -6.74
C SER A 77 7.38 -22.80 -5.68
N ASN A 78 8.68 -22.76 -5.96
CA ASN A 78 9.66 -22.23 -5.02
C ASN A 78 9.54 -20.72 -4.89
N ILE A 79 9.41 -20.01 -6.02
CA ILE A 79 9.19 -18.56 -6.03
C ILE A 79 7.88 -18.24 -5.33
N PHE A 80 6.80 -18.96 -5.63
CA PHE A 80 5.51 -18.78 -4.99
C PHE A 80 5.57 -18.98 -3.48
N ASN A 81 6.17 -20.07 -3.02
CA ASN A 81 6.29 -20.40 -1.60
C ASN A 81 7.13 -19.37 -0.85
N ASN A 82 8.30 -19.00 -1.38
CA ASN A 82 9.16 -18.01 -0.77
C ASN A 82 8.45 -16.66 -0.63
N LEU A 83 7.72 -16.25 -1.66
CA LEU A 83 6.96 -15.01 -1.64
C LEU A 83 5.79 -15.08 -0.65
N LEU A 84 5.06 -16.21 -0.60
CA LEU A 84 3.98 -16.41 0.36
C LEU A 84 4.49 -16.35 1.80
N ILE A 85 5.57 -17.04 2.12
CA ILE A 85 6.20 -17.01 3.44
C ILE A 85 6.61 -15.58 3.79
N SER A 86 7.25 -14.88 2.86
CA SER A 86 7.74 -13.52 3.05
C SER A 86 6.59 -12.53 3.33
N LEU A 87 5.51 -12.59 2.53
CA LEU A 87 4.33 -11.76 2.75
C LEU A 87 3.63 -12.09 4.07
N TYR A 88 3.47 -13.38 4.38
CA TYR A 88 2.84 -13.82 5.62
C TYR A 88 3.62 -13.37 6.87
N THR A 89 4.94 -13.50 6.85
CA THR A 89 5.82 -13.07 7.96
C THR A 89 5.75 -11.56 8.21
N ASN A 90 5.61 -10.79 7.15
CA ASN A 90 5.57 -9.33 7.21
C ASN A 90 4.14 -8.74 7.29
N TYR A 91 3.12 -9.60 7.30
CA TYR A 91 1.73 -9.21 7.17
C TYR A 91 1.30 -8.19 8.21
N ASP A 92 1.50 -8.48 9.50
CA ASP A 92 1.13 -7.57 10.59
C ASP A 92 2.11 -6.40 10.73
N LYS A 93 3.39 -6.66 10.42
CA LYS A 93 4.44 -5.65 10.52
C LYS A 93 4.16 -4.42 9.64
N TYR A 94 3.61 -4.63 8.46
CA TYR A 94 3.34 -3.56 7.49
C TYR A 94 1.84 -3.39 7.19
N ASP A 95 0.96 -3.91 8.04
CA ASP A 95 -0.49 -3.82 7.87
C ASP A 95 -0.95 -4.20 6.44
N PHE A 96 -0.49 -5.36 5.97
CA PHE A 96 -0.84 -5.82 4.62
C PHE A 96 -2.34 -6.04 4.45
N GLN A 97 -3.08 -6.30 5.52
CA GLN A 97 -4.54 -6.35 5.45
C GLN A 97 -5.12 -5.06 4.86
N HIS A 98 -4.72 -3.92 5.41
CA HIS A 98 -5.19 -2.62 4.94
C HIS A 98 -4.64 -2.29 3.54
N LEU A 99 -3.35 -2.53 3.30
CA LEU A 99 -2.71 -2.26 2.01
C LEU A 99 -3.32 -3.09 0.87
N PHE A 100 -3.61 -4.38 1.08
CA PHE A 100 -4.26 -5.21 0.07
C PHE A 100 -5.72 -4.81 -0.14
N TRP A 101 -6.43 -4.43 0.92
CA TRP A 101 -7.76 -3.85 0.78
C TRP A 101 -7.75 -2.59 -0.10
N MET A 102 -6.84 -1.65 0.16
CA MET A 102 -6.67 -0.45 -0.66
C MET A 102 -6.30 -0.79 -2.11
N TYR A 103 -5.40 -1.74 -2.30
CA TYR A 103 -4.97 -2.21 -3.63
C TYR A 103 -6.14 -2.75 -4.47
N TRP A 104 -7.02 -3.56 -3.87
CA TRP A 104 -8.20 -4.08 -4.55
C TRP A 104 -9.19 -2.97 -4.91
N HIS A 105 -9.42 -2.03 -4.01
CA HIS A 105 -10.24 -0.85 -4.30
C HIS A 105 -9.67 -0.01 -5.43
N ALA A 106 -8.37 0.27 -5.43
CA ALA A 106 -7.70 0.96 -6.52
C ALA A 106 -7.83 0.22 -7.85
N SER A 107 -7.69 -1.12 -7.82
CA SER A 107 -7.78 -1.96 -9.03
C SER A 107 -9.17 -2.03 -9.65
N THR A 108 -10.23 -1.80 -8.86
CA THR A 108 -11.63 -1.80 -9.34
C THR A 108 -12.16 -0.42 -9.70
N SER A 109 -11.42 0.63 -9.36
CA SER A 109 -11.85 1.99 -9.57
C SER A 109 -11.66 2.46 -11.00
N HIS A 110 -12.49 3.42 -11.43
CA HIS A 110 -12.26 4.14 -12.67
C HIS A 110 -10.87 4.81 -12.65
N PHE A 111 -10.19 4.86 -13.79
CA PHE A 111 -8.78 5.27 -13.88
C PHE A 111 -8.47 6.64 -13.25
N TYR A 112 -9.43 7.58 -13.25
CA TYR A 112 -9.29 8.88 -12.55
C TYR A 112 -9.14 8.70 -11.03
N SER A 113 -9.94 7.82 -10.43
CA SER A 113 -9.90 7.53 -9.00
C SER A 113 -8.77 6.57 -8.67
N ALA A 114 -8.48 5.62 -9.57
CA ALA A 114 -7.46 4.60 -9.38
C ALA A 114 -6.06 5.19 -9.14
N SER A 115 -5.68 6.26 -9.86
CA SER A 115 -4.38 6.89 -9.67
C SER A 115 -4.20 7.48 -8.27
N VAL A 116 -5.24 8.14 -7.75
CA VAL A 116 -5.25 8.70 -6.40
C VAL A 116 -5.19 7.59 -5.36
N GLN A 117 -5.93 6.51 -5.57
CA GLN A 117 -5.99 5.38 -4.64
C GLN A 117 -4.68 4.59 -4.63
N PHE A 118 -4.06 4.30 -5.80
CA PHE A 118 -2.72 3.70 -5.84
C PHE A 118 -1.67 4.62 -5.21
N GLY A 119 -1.80 5.94 -5.41
CA GLY A 119 -1.01 6.92 -4.69
C GLY A 119 -1.13 6.77 -3.19
N GLY A 120 -2.36 6.64 -2.67
CA GLY A 120 -2.63 6.37 -1.26
C GLY A 120 -2.03 5.05 -0.76
N CYS A 121 -2.08 3.97 -1.56
CA CYS A 121 -1.42 2.70 -1.23
C CYS A 121 0.09 2.88 -1.03
N ILE A 122 0.74 3.60 -1.96
CA ILE A 122 2.19 3.86 -1.90
C ILE A 122 2.53 4.76 -0.70
N GLU A 123 1.73 5.82 -0.45
CA GLU A 123 1.92 6.71 0.70
C GLU A 123 1.76 5.96 2.04
N SER A 124 0.75 5.09 2.16
CA SER A 124 0.55 4.28 3.35
C SER A 124 1.74 3.36 3.61
N LEU A 125 2.19 2.64 2.58
CA LEU A 125 3.36 1.77 2.68
C LEU A 125 4.64 2.54 3.02
N GLN A 126 4.85 3.69 2.38
CA GLN A 126 5.95 4.62 2.63
C GLN A 126 5.97 5.07 4.10
N ASN A 127 4.84 5.51 4.61
CA ASN A 127 4.73 5.97 6.00
C ASN A 127 5.04 4.82 6.99
N LEU A 128 4.44 3.65 6.79
CA LEU A 128 4.69 2.46 7.63
C LEU A 128 6.15 2.02 7.62
N TYR A 129 6.82 2.11 6.47
CA TYR A 129 8.22 1.74 6.35
C TYR A 129 9.14 2.79 6.95
N LEU A 130 8.93 4.08 6.64
CA LEU A 130 9.77 5.18 7.14
C LEU A 130 9.62 5.37 8.65
N GLU A 131 8.42 5.22 9.21
CA GLU A 131 8.19 5.31 10.65
C GLU A 131 9.07 4.35 11.45
N LYS A 132 9.36 3.18 10.88
CA LYS A 132 10.19 2.14 11.53
C LYS A 132 11.68 2.25 11.23
N ASN A 133 12.06 2.84 10.10
CA ASN A 133 13.44 2.77 9.60
C ASN A 133 14.11 4.13 9.44
N SER A 134 13.38 5.24 9.58
CA SER A 134 13.91 6.58 9.34
C SER A 134 13.03 7.67 9.93
N SER A 135 13.37 8.92 9.64
CA SER A 135 12.59 10.11 9.97
C SER A 135 12.02 10.75 8.70
N GLY A 136 10.75 11.13 8.71
CA GLY A 136 10.10 11.93 7.66
C GLY A 136 10.31 13.44 7.82
N LYS A 137 11.32 13.86 8.59
CA LYS A 137 11.57 15.26 8.94
C LYS A 137 12.67 15.88 8.07
N ILE A 138 12.54 17.19 7.82
CA ILE A 138 13.57 18.00 7.14
C ILE A 138 14.73 18.24 8.12
N ILE A 139 14.41 18.66 9.34
CA ILE A 139 15.38 18.87 10.43
C ILE A 139 15.21 17.70 11.41
N GLU A 140 16.17 16.79 11.43
CA GLU A 140 16.13 15.61 12.29
C GLU A 140 16.53 15.94 13.73
N SER A 141 17.48 16.88 13.93
CA SER A 141 17.88 17.33 15.28
C SER A 141 16.71 18.02 15.99
N LYS A 142 16.27 17.41 17.09
CA LYS A 142 15.19 17.94 17.92
C LYS A 142 15.53 19.31 18.51
N GLU A 143 16.79 19.54 18.87
CA GLU A 143 17.27 20.79 19.41
C GLU A 143 17.20 21.91 18.37
N ILE A 144 17.79 21.70 17.20
CA ILE A 144 17.77 22.67 16.08
C ILE A 144 16.33 22.98 15.69
N TRP A 145 15.47 21.95 15.60
CA TRP A 145 14.07 22.15 15.27
C TRP A 145 13.33 22.98 16.32
N ASN A 146 13.51 22.67 17.60
CA ASN A 146 12.87 23.40 18.71
C ASN A 146 13.29 24.86 18.72
N ASN A 147 14.58 25.17 18.56
CA ASN A 147 15.08 26.52 18.46
C ASN A 147 14.48 27.28 17.27
N PHE A 148 14.49 26.67 16.08
CA PHE A 148 13.87 27.25 14.90
C PHE A 148 12.39 27.54 15.13
N ARG A 149 11.64 26.57 15.67
CA ARG A 149 10.21 26.69 15.95
C ARG A 149 9.92 27.79 16.98
N SER A 150 10.64 27.83 18.10
CA SER A 150 10.46 28.84 19.14
C SER A 150 10.66 30.25 18.59
N ASN A 151 11.77 30.49 17.89
CA ASN A 151 12.07 31.79 17.30
C ASN A 151 10.96 32.24 16.32
N ASN A 152 10.44 31.35 15.51
CA ASN A 152 9.36 31.70 14.58
C ASN A 152 8.02 31.94 15.29
N MET A 153 7.71 31.19 16.37
CA MET A 153 6.52 31.46 17.19
C MET A 153 6.57 32.83 17.84
N ASP A 154 7.73 33.25 18.36
CA ASP A 154 7.93 34.58 18.95
C ASP A 154 7.76 35.70 17.91
N LEU A 155 8.24 35.47 16.68
CA LEU A 155 8.02 36.41 15.57
C LEU A 155 6.54 36.54 15.22
N ILE A 156 5.79 35.43 15.10
CA ILE A 156 4.36 35.42 14.79
C ILE A 156 3.57 36.19 15.88
N ASN A 157 3.90 35.98 17.16
CA ASN A 157 3.21 36.66 18.25
C ASN A 157 3.37 38.19 18.21
N LYS A 158 4.49 38.68 17.65
CA LYS A 158 4.76 40.13 17.49
C LYS A 158 4.07 40.75 16.25
N LEU A 159 3.48 39.96 15.36
CA LEU A 159 2.79 40.50 14.19
C LEU A 159 1.51 41.24 14.59
N CYS A 160 1.27 42.39 13.93
CA CYS A 160 0.05 43.18 14.08
C CYS A 160 -1.10 42.65 13.22
N ILE A 161 -1.51 41.39 13.42
CA ILE A 161 -2.59 40.71 12.74
C ILE A 161 -3.56 40.11 13.77
N ASN A 162 -4.74 39.66 13.32
CA ASN A 162 -5.71 39.05 14.21
C ASN A 162 -5.25 37.66 14.73
N GLU A 163 -5.83 37.19 15.85
CA GLU A 163 -5.42 35.91 16.46
C GLU A 163 -5.68 34.71 15.55
N SER A 164 -6.75 34.70 14.75
CA SER A 164 -7.04 33.63 13.80
C SER A 164 -5.93 33.49 12.74
N GLU A 165 -5.41 34.60 12.24
CA GLU A 165 -4.28 34.63 11.30
C GLU A 165 -2.98 34.14 11.97
N LYS A 166 -2.74 34.54 13.23
CA LYS A 166 -1.61 34.03 14.00
C LYS A 166 -1.67 32.52 14.18
N ASP A 167 -2.84 31.98 14.51
CA ASP A 167 -3.04 30.53 14.69
C ASP A 167 -2.83 29.77 13.37
N LEU A 168 -3.27 30.31 12.25
CA LEU A 168 -2.98 29.73 10.93
C LEU A 168 -1.48 29.67 10.65
N LEU A 169 -0.74 30.74 10.94
CA LEU A 169 0.72 30.79 10.77
C LEU A 169 1.43 29.81 11.72
N LYS A 170 1.02 29.77 13.00
CA LYS A 170 1.57 28.80 13.98
C LYS A 170 1.38 27.35 13.51
N ASN A 171 0.20 27.01 12.99
CA ASN A 171 -0.08 25.70 12.42
C ASN A 171 0.80 25.40 11.19
N LYS A 172 1.06 26.38 10.34
CA LYS A 172 1.98 26.24 9.20
C LYS A 172 3.40 25.94 9.68
N ILE A 173 3.91 26.69 10.67
CA ILE A 173 5.25 26.46 11.25
C ILE A 173 5.34 25.05 11.88
N ASN A 174 4.32 24.60 12.60
CA ASN A 174 4.30 23.27 13.18
C ASN A 174 4.45 22.14 12.15
N ASN A 175 3.94 22.35 10.95
CA ASN A 175 3.92 21.35 9.87
C ASN A 175 5.07 21.50 8.86
N ILE A 176 5.88 22.56 8.94
CA ILE A 176 6.94 22.81 7.93
C ILE A 176 8.08 21.79 7.98
N ASN A 177 8.28 21.10 9.10
CA ASN A 177 9.35 20.11 9.27
C ASN A 177 9.01 18.71 8.72
N ILE A 178 8.04 18.62 7.83
CA ILE A 178 7.66 17.36 7.17
C ILE A 178 8.23 17.39 5.77
N LEU A 179 8.93 16.32 5.39
CA LEU A 179 9.43 16.17 4.02
C LEU A 179 8.25 16.13 3.03
N PRO A 180 8.37 16.82 1.88
CA PRO A 180 7.39 16.66 0.80
C PRO A 180 7.27 15.22 0.35
N GLN A 181 6.08 14.79 -0.11
CA GLN A 181 5.80 13.41 -0.52
C GLN A 181 6.77 12.88 -1.58
N GLN A 182 7.23 13.73 -2.50
CA GLN A 182 8.25 13.36 -3.47
C GLN A 182 9.58 12.97 -2.79
N LYS A 183 10.00 13.74 -1.78
CA LYS A 183 11.25 13.47 -1.05
C LYS A 183 11.15 12.26 -0.12
N LEU A 184 9.96 12.02 0.43
CA LEU A 184 9.69 10.79 1.18
C LEU A 184 9.77 9.55 0.28
N LEU A 185 9.26 9.63 -0.96
CA LEU A 185 9.38 8.54 -1.92
C LEU A 185 10.84 8.30 -2.32
N GLU A 186 11.59 9.34 -2.65
CA GLU A 186 13.02 9.24 -2.94
C GLU A 186 13.78 8.58 -1.78
N LYS A 187 13.53 9.03 -0.55
CA LYS A 187 14.13 8.46 0.65
C LYS A 187 13.77 6.98 0.86
N LEU A 188 12.53 6.59 0.58
CA LEU A 188 12.10 5.19 0.63
C LEU A 188 12.91 4.34 -0.37
N PHE A 189 13.07 4.83 -1.60
CA PHE A 189 13.81 4.14 -2.64
C PHE A 189 15.30 3.97 -2.28
N ASP A 190 15.91 5.02 -1.73
CA ASP A 190 17.29 4.99 -1.25
C ASP A 190 17.48 3.95 -0.14
N LEU A 191 16.59 3.93 0.87
CA LEU A 191 16.62 2.96 1.96
C LEU A 191 16.41 1.51 1.49
N LEU A 192 15.57 1.32 0.49
CA LEU A 192 15.32 0.00 -0.12
C LEU A 192 16.42 -0.39 -1.13
N GLN A 193 17.34 0.51 -1.46
CA GLN A 193 18.39 0.29 -2.47
C GLN A 193 17.80 -0.14 -3.83
N ILE A 194 16.77 0.57 -4.27
CA ILE A 194 16.15 0.38 -5.58
C ILE A 194 16.11 1.72 -6.32
N GLU A 195 16.22 1.66 -7.63
CA GLU A 195 16.19 2.85 -8.48
C GLU A 195 14.74 3.35 -8.64
N LEU A 196 14.52 4.65 -8.48
CA LEU A 196 13.30 5.35 -8.86
C LEU A 196 13.49 5.93 -10.28
N THR A 197 12.83 5.34 -11.26
CA THR A 197 12.95 5.79 -12.64
C THR A 197 12.31 7.16 -12.88
N GLU A 198 12.74 7.87 -13.91
CA GLU A 198 12.14 9.18 -14.28
C GLU A 198 10.63 9.04 -14.56
N LEU A 199 10.23 7.94 -15.21
CA LEU A 199 8.83 7.66 -15.53
C LEU A 199 7.98 7.46 -14.27
N GLU A 200 8.48 6.71 -13.30
CA GLU A 200 7.83 6.52 -11.99
C GLU A 200 7.73 7.86 -11.24
N SER A 201 8.80 8.63 -11.20
CA SER A 201 8.84 9.96 -10.56
C SER A 201 7.86 10.94 -11.21
N LYS A 202 7.81 10.99 -12.55
CA LYS A 202 6.83 11.81 -13.29
C LYS A 202 5.40 11.38 -12.97
N THR A 203 5.13 10.07 -13.01
CA THR A 203 3.80 9.52 -12.74
C THR A 203 3.36 9.81 -11.31
N TRP A 204 4.28 9.67 -10.35
CA TRP A 204 4.03 10.01 -8.96
C TRP A 204 3.58 11.46 -8.76
N LYS A 205 4.24 12.41 -9.43
CA LYS A 205 3.88 13.83 -9.38
C LYS A 205 2.49 14.11 -9.95
N GLN A 206 2.09 13.35 -10.97
CA GLN A 206 0.82 13.54 -11.68
C GLN A 206 -0.38 12.84 -11.03
N ARG A 207 -0.17 11.92 -10.07
CA ARG A 207 -1.21 11.06 -9.49
C ARG A 207 -2.43 11.81 -8.94
N ASN A 208 -2.20 13.00 -8.40
CA ASN A 208 -3.24 13.78 -7.71
C ASN A 208 -3.93 14.83 -8.60
N ILE A 209 -3.64 14.88 -9.91
CA ILE A 209 -4.27 15.86 -10.82
C ILE A 209 -5.79 15.85 -10.70
N PRO A 210 -6.49 14.69 -10.78
CA PRO A 210 -7.95 14.66 -10.63
C PRO A 210 -8.43 14.98 -9.22
N ALA A 211 -7.66 14.66 -8.18
CA ALA A 211 -8.02 14.96 -6.80
C ALA A 211 -8.13 16.49 -6.56
N HIS A 212 -7.42 17.28 -7.35
CA HIS A 212 -7.48 18.74 -7.32
C HIS A 212 -8.48 19.33 -8.33
N GLY A 213 -9.38 18.51 -8.89
CA GLY A 213 -10.40 18.95 -9.84
C GLY A 213 -9.87 19.37 -11.22
N LYS A 214 -8.61 19.09 -11.51
CA LYS A 214 -8.01 19.42 -12.82
C LYS A 214 -8.33 18.34 -13.85
N ARG A 215 -8.63 18.77 -15.07
CA ARG A 215 -8.85 17.86 -16.19
C ARG A 215 -7.53 17.21 -16.63
N VAL A 216 -7.58 15.91 -16.91
CA VAL A 216 -6.49 15.19 -17.55
C VAL A 216 -6.53 15.46 -19.05
N GLU A 217 -5.45 15.96 -19.62
CA GLU A 217 -5.36 16.31 -21.05
C GLU A 217 -5.27 15.07 -21.94
N ASN A 218 -4.51 14.06 -21.51
CA ASN A 218 -4.30 12.82 -22.28
C ASN A 218 -4.69 11.59 -21.45
N ASN A 219 -5.86 11.05 -21.72
CA ASN A 219 -6.38 9.88 -21.01
C ASN A 219 -5.51 8.62 -21.20
N ILE A 220 -4.88 8.44 -22.36
CA ILE A 220 -4.05 7.25 -22.64
C ILE A 220 -2.79 7.29 -21.78
N GLU A 221 -2.10 8.43 -21.72
CA GLU A 221 -0.94 8.59 -20.84
C GLU A 221 -1.31 8.43 -19.37
N TYR A 222 -2.47 8.93 -18.99
CA TYR A 222 -2.94 8.82 -17.63
C TYR A 222 -3.28 7.36 -17.24
N ILE A 223 -3.92 6.60 -18.12
CA ILE A 223 -4.16 5.15 -17.93
C ILE A 223 -2.83 4.39 -17.81
N ARG A 224 -1.83 4.73 -18.63
CA ARG A 224 -0.47 4.17 -18.51
C ARG A 224 0.12 4.52 -17.14
N GLY A 225 -0.05 5.75 -16.68
CA GLY A 225 0.36 6.19 -15.34
C GLY A 225 -0.26 5.35 -14.22
N VAL A 226 -1.55 5.04 -14.30
CA VAL A 226 -2.22 4.14 -13.32
C VAL A 226 -1.56 2.77 -13.28
N LYS A 227 -1.24 2.19 -14.45
CA LYS A 227 -0.54 0.89 -14.54
C LYS A 227 0.88 0.98 -13.93
N ILE A 228 1.57 2.10 -14.14
CA ILE A 228 2.90 2.34 -13.54
C ILE A 228 2.80 2.42 -12.02
N LEU A 229 1.83 3.17 -11.47
CA LEU A 229 1.64 3.26 -10.01
C LEU A 229 1.33 1.90 -9.38
N ARG A 230 0.49 1.09 -10.03
CA ARG A 230 0.23 -0.28 -9.60
C ARG A 230 1.51 -1.13 -9.59
N THR A 231 2.29 -1.07 -10.66
CA THR A 231 3.57 -1.81 -10.76
C THR A 231 4.56 -1.32 -9.71
N LEU A 232 4.61 -0.01 -9.47
CA LEU A 232 5.43 0.59 -8.43
C LEU A 232 5.06 0.07 -7.04
N PHE A 233 3.77 0.03 -6.71
CA PHE A 233 3.29 -0.53 -5.45
C PHE A 233 3.69 -2.01 -5.31
N ASN A 234 3.46 -2.83 -6.34
CA ASN A 234 3.85 -4.24 -6.33
C ASN A 234 5.36 -4.41 -6.10
N ARG A 235 6.17 -3.61 -6.78
CA ARG A 235 7.63 -3.61 -6.66
C ARG A 235 8.09 -3.26 -5.24
N LEU A 236 7.44 -2.29 -4.60
CA LEU A 236 7.72 -1.90 -3.23
C LEU A 236 7.33 -3.01 -2.24
N ILE A 237 6.15 -3.61 -2.38
CA ILE A 237 5.72 -4.74 -1.54
C ILE A 237 6.72 -5.89 -1.63
N LEU A 238 7.10 -6.28 -2.84
CA LEU A 238 8.07 -7.36 -3.07
C LEU A 238 9.42 -7.06 -2.39
N LYS A 239 9.92 -5.83 -2.55
CA LYS A 239 11.21 -5.45 -1.99
C LYS A 239 11.18 -5.39 -0.46
N ILE A 240 10.14 -4.81 0.13
CA ILE A 240 9.96 -4.73 1.58
C ILE A 240 9.83 -6.13 2.19
N SER A 241 9.11 -7.02 1.52
CA SER A 241 8.96 -8.40 1.98
C SER A 241 10.27 -9.19 1.93
N SER A 242 11.14 -8.93 0.95
CA SER A 242 12.43 -9.63 0.80
C SER A 242 13.57 -9.04 1.64
N ALA A 243 13.38 -7.84 2.20
CA ALA A 243 14.42 -7.12 2.97
C ALA A 243 14.37 -7.40 4.48
N SER A 244 13.51 -8.32 4.93
CA SER A 244 13.27 -8.66 6.35
C SER A 244 13.78 -10.03 6.71
#